data_4cb4bdc794b4145bc1a4450032795009
#
_entry.id   4cb4bdc794b4145bc1a4450032795009
#
_cell.length_a   1.000
_cell.length_b   1.000
_cell.length_c   1.000
_cell.angle_alpha   90.00
_cell.angle_beta   90.00
_cell.angle_gamma   90.00
#
_symmetry.space_group_name_H-M   'P 1'
#
loop_
_entity.id
_entity.type
_entity.pdbx_description
1 polymer ?
#
loop_
_entity_poly.entity_id
_entity_poly.type
_entity_poly.pdbx_seq_one_letter_code
_entity_poly.pdbx_strand_id
1 'polypeptide(L)'
;MRPALPLPPDDDGPRVSGMLLIRTHHGDDAAWRDVLSRMGELPGLVAPRSGRDAHAVPRGPIPRRLIVVDDRAWQGATAEKVREALNEDGTWIPDLVLLADDRTTAGPHLRPLLAFRGTEGDAFRITPRQAALTYLVLHRPYQKTTLERFEEEAPAEPDGESGEEWENGLPDPVGACLESLNPPPRYEPPTRALPPLTQETFGLLVRTDFTDDAAWTSLLDTVHRPGPGYDDPIEDFTDDVDAVDDPAFEGSSPEQLMALVRDNQDPGQVTADLVMIADGTTMRDPDRHVLVVPLAGPIGHAFRIIPERVGIMVCNLAIGNMGIEAFMDD
;
A
#
# COMPACT_ATOMS: atom_id res chain seq x y z
N MET A 1 27.09 -15.51 19.23
CA MET A 1 26.79 -15.64 17.81
C MET A 1 25.28 -15.56 17.67
N ARG A 2 24.75 -14.66 16.85
CA ARG A 2 23.32 -14.59 16.57
C ARG A 2 22.89 -15.75 15.68
N PRO A 3 21.66 -16.25 15.79
CA PRO A 3 21.16 -17.26 14.88
C PRO A 3 21.09 -16.69 13.46
N ALA A 4 21.17 -17.55 12.45
CA ALA A 4 20.85 -17.16 11.08
C ALA A 4 19.40 -16.64 11.00
N LEU A 5 19.15 -15.71 10.10
CA LEU A 5 17.80 -15.26 9.81
C LEU A 5 17.00 -16.41 9.18
N PRO A 6 15.73 -16.60 9.54
CA PRO A 6 14.89 -17.67 9.00
C PRO A 6 14.41 -17.34 7.57
N LEU A 7 15.35 -17.01 6.68
CA LEU A 7 15.06 -16.65 5.30
C LEU A 7 14.92 -17.92 4.46
N PRO A 8 13.91 -17.98 3.57
CA PRO A 8 13.78 -19.10 2.65
C PRO A 8 14.91 -19.09 1.63
N PRO A 9 15.25 -20.24 1.05
CA PRO A 9 16.17 -20.29 -0.07
C PRO A 9 15.61 -19.45 -1.23
N ASP A 10 16.53 -18.89 -2.03
CA ASP A 10 16.16 -18.25 -3.28
C ASP A 10 15.93 -19.36 -4.31
N ASP A 11 14.68 -19.59 -4.70
CA ASP A 11 14.33 -20.57 -5.73
C ASP A 11 14.57 -19.94 -7.11
N ASP A 12 14.92 -20.78 -8.11
CA ASP A 12 15.11 -20.39 -9.52
C ASP A 12 13.84 -19.83 -10.20
N GLY A 13 12.83 -19.43 -9.42
CA GLY A 13 11.57 -18.84 -9.85
C GLY A 13 11.61 -17.31 -9.95
N PRO A 14 10.53 -16.67 -10.41
CA PRO A 14 10.43 -15.22 -10.38
C PRO A 14 10.59 -14.72 -8.94
N ARG A 15 11.38 -13.67 -8.77
CA ARG A 15 11.64 -13.05 -7.46
C ARG A 15 10.31 -12.73 -6.77
N VAL A 16 10.15 -13.21 -5.55
CA VAL A 16 9.00 -12.87 -4.71
C VAL A 16 9.38 -11.66 -3.87
N SER A 17 8.74 -10.53 -4.13
CA SER A 17 8.90 -9.32 -3.34
C SER A 17 8.52 -9.55 -1.87
N GLY A 18 9.18 -8.87 -0.96
CA GLY A 18 8.82 -9.03 0.43
C GLY A 18 9.61 -8.22 1.44
N MET A 19 9.23 -8.40 2.67
CA MET A 19 9.64 -7.60 3.81
C MET A 19 10.07 -8.49 4.95
N LEU A 20 11.09 -8.03 5.69
CA LEU A 20 11.57 -8.66 6.92
C LEU A 20 11.38 -7.69 8.08
N LEU A 21 10.59 -8.07 9.09
CA LEU A 21 10.42 -7.31 10.32
C LEU A 21 11.10 -8.04 11.48
N ILE A 22 12.06 -7.38 12.12
CA ILE A 22 12.83 -7.94 13.24
C ILE A 22 12.58 -7.11 14.49
N ARG A 23 12.18 -7.77 15.58
CA ARG A 23 12.16 -7.17 16.90
C ARG A 23 13.56 -7.16 17.48
N THR A 24 14.13 -5.96 17.68
CA THR A 24 15.46 -5.78 18.25
C THR A 24 15.46 -5.16 19.65
N HIS A 25 14.28 -4.77 20.18
CA HIS A 25 14.09 -4.35 21.55
C HIS A 25 12.94 -5.12 22.21
N HIS A 26 13.27 -5.86 23.29
CA HIS A 26 12.33 -6.76 23.98
C HIS A 26 11.92 -6.20 25.38
N GLY A 27 12.08 -4.91 25.60
CA GLY A 27 11.74 -4.27 26.86
C GLY A 27 10.24 -4.05 27.10
N ASP A 28 9.44 -4.04 26.01
CA ASP A 28 8.00 -3.81 26.07
C ASP A 28 7.25 -4.65 25.02
N ASP A 29 6.52 -5.67 25.49
CA ASP A 29 5.69 -6.52 24.65
C ASP A 29 4.41 -5.83 24.20
N ALA A 30 3.94 -4.80 24.90
CA ALA A 30 2.77 -4.03 24.47
C ALA A 30 3.11 -3.15 23.27
N ALA A 31 4.27 -2.51 23.28
CA ALA A 31 4.77 -1.74 22.14
C ALA A 31 4.93 -2.62 20.88
N TRP A 32 5.47 -3.83 21.04
CA TRP A 32 5.58 -4.78 19.93
C TRP A 32 4.22 -5.18 19.34
N ARG A 33 3.26 -5.51 20.20
CA ARG A 33 1.89 -5.83 19.75
C ARG A 33 1.21 -4.65 19.05
N ASP A 34 1.48 -3.43 19.52
CA ASP A 34 0.97 -2.19 18.93
C ASP A 34 1.54 -2.00 17.51
N VAL A 35 2.85 -2.22 17.29
CA VAL A 35 3.47 -2.22 15.96
C VAL A 35 2.75 -3.18 15.01
N LEU A 36 2.58 -4.45 15.41
CA LEU A 36 1.92 -5.47 14.60
C LEU A 36 0.46 -5.10 14.31
N SER A 37 -0.26 -4.57 15.31
CA SER A 37 -1.64 -4.12 15.16
C SER A 37 -1.78 -2.99 14.14
N ARG A 38 -0.85 -2.03 14.13
CA ARG A 38 -0.86 -0.89 13.19
C ARG A 38 -0.46 -1.30 11.77
N MET A 39 0.34 -2.33 11.62
CA MET A 39 0.64 -2.92 10.30
C MET A 39 -0.54 -3.73 9.76
N GLY A 40 -1.48 -4.12 10.61
CA GLY A 40 -2.61 -4.96 10.23
C GLY A 40 -2.23 -6.42 10.02
N GLU A 41 -3.17 -7.21 9.54
CA GLU A 41 -2.99 -8.65 9.28
C GLU A 41 -2.30 -8.87 7.92
N LEU A 42 -1.01 -8.56 7.83
CA LEU A 42 -0.25 -8.83 6.62
C LEU A 42 -0.01 -10.34 6.47
N PRO A 43 -0.14 -10.90 5.25
CA PRO A 43 0.08 -12.32 5.03
C PRO A 43 1.54 -12.66 5.32
N GLY A 44 1.76 -13.73 6.06
CA GLY A 44 3.09 -14.28 6.30
C GLY A 44 3.76 -14.81 5.04
N LEU A 45 4.70 -15.72 5.20
CA LEU A 45 5.45 -16.31 4.11
C LEU A 45 4.55 -16.91 3.03
N VAL A 46 4.70 -16.44 1.80
CA VAL A 46 4.09 -17.04 0.61
C VAL A 46 5.10 -18.02 0.02
N ALA A 47 4.70 -19.28 -0.11
CA ALA A 47 5.57 -20.28 -0.72
C ALA A 47 5.89 -19.89 -2.17
N PRO A 48 7.17 -19.98 -2.60
CA PRO A 48 7.55 -19.72 -3.97
C PRO A 48 6.85 -20.71 -4.90
N ARG A 49 6.56 -20.29 -6.13
CA ARG A 49 5.98 -21.16 -7.14
C ARG A 49 7.05 -22.11 -7.68
N SER A 50 6.71 -23.39 -7.81
CA SER A 50 7.59 -24.34 -8.46
C SER A 50 7.66 -24.08 -9.96
N GLY A 51 8.84 -24.24 -10.55
CA GLY A 51 9.33 -23.74 -11.84
C GLY A 51 8.47 -23.85 -13.09
N ARG A 52 7.43 -24.72 -13.17
CA ARG A 52 6.56 -24.80 -14.36
C ARG A 52 5.47 -23.71 -14.41
N ASP A 53 5.12 -23.15 -13.26
CA ASP A 53 4.10 -22.10 -13.16
C ASP A 53 4.69 -20.71 -12.99
N ALA A 54 6.01 -20.59 -13.12
CA ALA A 54 6.72 -19.33 -12.90
C ALA A 54 6.23 -18.19 -13.80
N HIS A 55 5.75 -18.52 -15.00
CA HIS A 55 5.21 -17.58 -15.98
C HIS A 55 3.68 -17.52 -15.99
N ALA A 56 3.01 -18.34 -15.17
CA ALA A 56 1.56 -18.27 -15.09
C ALA A 56 1.15 -17.00 -14.31
N VAL A 57 0.25 -16.23 -14.92
CA VAL A 57 -0.37 -15.07 -14.26
C VAL A 57 -1.01 -15.50 -12.94
N PRO A 58 -0.69 -14.84 -11.82
CA PRO A 58 -1.34 -15.17 -10.56
C PRO A 58 -2.85 -14.95 -10.63
N ARG A 59 -3.61 -15.97 -10.31
CA ARG A 59 -5.02 -15.81 -9.98
C ARG A 59 -5.11 -15.42 -8.52
N GLY A 60 -5.62 -14.22 -8.22
CA GLY A 60 -5.71 -13.71 -6.86
C GLY A 60 -4.54 -12.77 -6.49
N PRO A 61 -4.32 -12.51 -5.21
CA PRO A 61 -3.30 -11.58 -4.73
C PRO A 61 -1.90 -11.88 -5.27
N ILE A 62 -1.13 -10.83 -5.55
CA ILE A 62 0.26 -10.97 -5.99
C ILE A 62 1.08 -11.59 -4.85
N PRO A 63 1.87 -12.64 -5.13
CA PRO A 63 2.70 -13.29 -4.13
C PRO A 63 3.70 -12.31 -3.52
N ARG A 64 3.70 -12.22 -2.20
CA ARG A 64 4.63 -11.43 -1.40
C ARG A 64 5.05 -12.24 -0.18
N ARG A 65 6.17 -11.89 0.40
CA ARG A 65 6.66 -12.50 1.64
C ARG A 65 6.70 -11.46 2.75
N LEU A 66 6.23 -11.84 3.93
CA LEU A 66 6.51 -11.15 5.18
C LEU A 66 7.09 -12.16 6.15
N ILE A 67 8.30 -11.88 6.63
CA ILE A 67 8.94 -12.66 7.68
C ILE A 67 9.03 -11.81 8.93
N VAL A 68 8.45 -12.29 10.01
CA VAL A 68 8.51 -11.64 11.33
C VAL A 68 9.43 -12.44 12.24
N VAL A 69 10.44 -11.77 12.79
CA VAL A 69 11.44 -12.35 13.68
C VAL A 69 11.28 -11.73 15.08
N ASP A 70 10.73 -12.50 16.02
CA ASP A 70 10.64 -12.16 17.44
C ASP A 70 11.53 -13.10 18.26
N ASP A 71 12.84 -12.95 18.11
CA ASP A 71 13.83 -13.76 18.81
C ASP A 71 14.78 -12.86 19.60
N ARG A 72 14.88 -13.09 20.91
CA ARG A 72 15.76 -12.33 21.82
C ARG A 72 17.24 -12.39 21.44
N ALA A 73 17.66 -13.34 20.63
CA ALA A 73 19.02 -13.35 20.09
C ALA A 73 19.34 -12.13 19.20
N TRP A 74 18.31 -11.46 18.71
CA TRP A 74 18.43 -10.22 17.93
C TRP A 74 18.39 -8.95 18.81
N GLN A 75 18.32 -9.07 20.12
CA GLN A 75 18.33 -7.92 21.05
C GLN A 75 19.49 -6.97 20.76
N GLY A 76 19.21 -5.68 20.55
CA GLY A 76 20.17 -4.63 20.22
C GLY A 76 20.91 -4.86 18.90
N ALA A 77 20.31 -5.53 17.93
CA ALA A 77 20.86 -5.61 16.57
C ALA A 77 20.72 -4.28 15.86
N THR A 78 21.79 -3.84 15.20
CA THR A 78 21.81 -2.67 14.33
C THR A 78 21.57 -3.07 12.87
N ALA A 79 21.28 -2.06 12.02
CA ALA A 79 21.11 -2.28 10.58
C ALA A 79 22.32 -3.00 9.95
N GLU A 80 23.56 -2.61 10.33
CA GLU A 80 24.80 -3.22 9.82
C GLU A 80 24.87 -4.71 10.15
N LYS A 81 24.52 -5.09 11.39
CA LYS A 81 24.55 -6.50 11.81
C LYS A 81 23.47 -7.34 11.13
N VAL A 82 22.35 -6.75 10.79
CA VAL A 82 21.31 -7.45 10.02
C VAL A 82 21.76 -7.59 8.57
N ARG A 83 22.37 -6.56 7.97
CA ARG A 83 22.94 -6.63 6.62
C ARG A 83 24.02 -7.71 6.52
N GLU A 84 24.89 -7.82 7.52
CA GLU A 84 25.89 -8.91 7.58
C GLU A 84 25.21 -10.29 7.53
N ALA A 85 24.10 -10.46 8.23
CA ALA A 85 23.36 -11.72 8.25
C ALA A 85 22.57 -12.00 6.96
N LEU A 86 22.26 -10.99 6.15
CA LEU A 86 21.57 -11.13 4.87
C LEU A 86 22.48 -11.56 3.71
N ASN A 87 23.81 -11.41 3.84
CA ASN A 87 24.81 -11.67 2.79
C ASN A 87 25.19 -13.15 2.68
N GLU A 88 24.25 -14.07 2.85
CA GLU A 88 24.49 -15.50 2.64
C GLU A 88 24.05 -15.91 1.22
N ASP A 89 24.93 -16.62 0.51
CA ASP A 89 24.66 -17.10 -0.85
C ASP A 89 23.44 -18.04 -0.89
N GLY A 90 22.55 -17.81 -1.87
CA GLY A 90 21.40 -18.65 -2.11
C GLY A 90 20.21 -18.43 -1.17
N THR A 91 20.20 -17.30 -0.47
CA THR A 91 19.09 -16.88 0.39
C THR A 91 18.28 -15.78 -0.27
N TRP A 92 16.95 -15.80 -0.09
CA TRP A 92 16.09 -14.70 -0.51
C TRP A 92 16.46 -13.40 0.21
N ILE A 93 16.62 -12.32 -0.54
CA ILE A 93 16.91 -10.98 0.00
C ILE A 93 15.60 -10.19 0.04
N PRO A 94 15.16 -9.67 1.23
CA PRO A 94 14.00 -8.83 1.32
C PRO A 94 14.19 -7.50 0.59
N ASP A 95 13.12 -6.97 0.00
CA ASP A 95 13.13 -5.63 -0.60
C ASP A 95 13.24 -4.55 0.48
N LEU A 96 12.62 -4.78 1.63
CA LEU A 96 12.65 -3.89 2.78
C LEU A 96 12.87 -4.66 4.07
N VAL A 97 13.76 -4.15 4.91
CA VAL A 97 13.99 -4.63 6.27
C VAL A 97 13.54 -3.58 7.26
N LEU A 98 12.86 -4.01 8.30
CA LEU A 98 12.32 -3.19 9.36
C LEU A 98 12.84 -3.67 10.73
N LEU A 99 13.34 -2.76 11.55
CA LEU A 99 13.73 -3.06 12.92
C LEU A 99 12.80 -2.32 13.90
N ALA A 100 12.20 -3.08 14.81
CA ALA A 100 11.51 -2.54 15.97
C ALA A 100 12.52 -2.45 17.13
N ASP A 101 13.14 -1.29 17.30
CA ASP A 101 14.22 -1.02 18.24
C ASP A 101 13.74 -0.29 19.50
N ASP A 102 14.67 0.29 20.25
CA ASP A 102 14.38 1.05 21.46
C ASP A 102 13.59 2.33 21.16
N ARG A 103 13.86 3.02 20.04
CA ARG A 103 13.10 4.20 19.61
C ARG A 103 11.65 3.83 19.22
N THR A 104 11.46 2.69 18.56
CA THR A 104 10.10 2.16 18.30
C THR A 104 9.32 1.98 19.59
N THR A 105 9.99 1.51 20.64
CA THR A 105 9.37 1.31 21.96
C THR A 105 9.12 2.64 22.69
N ALA A 106 10.05 3.59 22.60
CA ALA A 106 9.97 4.90 23.24
C ALA A 106 8.96 5.84 22.58
N GLY A 107 8.61 5.64 21.29
CA GLY A 107 7.67 6.46 20.52
C GLY A 107 6.25 5.88 20.53
N PRO A 108 5.39 6.19 21.51
CA PRO A 108 4.06 5.55 21.63
C PRO A 108 3.06 6.01 20.58
N HIS A 109 3.23 7.19 19.98
CA HIS A 109 2.27 7.74 19.01
C HIS A 109 2.43 7.12 17.63
N LEU A 110 3.63 7.03 17.08
CA LEU A 110 3.89 6.58 15.73
C LEU A 110 4.58 5.21 15.63
N ARG A 111 5.23 4.73 16.71
CA ARG A 111 5.99 3.47 16.71
C ARG A 111 7.02 3.41 15.56
N PRO A 112 7.92 4.40 15.44
CA PRO A 112 8.79 4.51 14.26
C PRO A 112 9.72 3.30 14.12
N LEU A 113 9.64 2.62 12.99
CA LEU A 113 10.48 1.49 12.63
C LEU A 113 11.73 1.99 11.90
N LEU A 114 12.91 1.41 12.20
CA LEU A 114 14.11 1.66 11.41
C LEU A 114 14.05 0.81 10.15
N ALA A 115 13.94 1.46 9.00
CA ALA A 115 13.80 0.82 7.69
C ALA A 115 15.10 0.94 6.89
N PHE A 116 15.42 -0.06 6.07
CA PHE A 116 16.48 0.00 5.07
C PHE A 116 16.24 -1.02 3.96
N ARG A 117 16.78 -0.75 2.77
CA ARG A 117 16.68 -1.66 1.63
C ARG A 117 17.68 -2.80 1.78
N GLY A 118 17.24 -4.02 1.66
CA GLY A 118 18.07 -5.23 1.59
C GLY A 118 19.49 -5.08 2.13
N THR A 119 20.48 -5.14 1.25
CA THR A 119 21.90 -5.03 1.59
C THR A 119 22.51 -3.64 1.39
N GLU A 120 21.77 -2.67 0.81
CA GLU A 120 22.30 -1.37 0.40
C GLU A 120 21.44 -0.21 0.94
N GLY A 121 22.00 1.01 0.89
CA GLY A 121 21.32 2.24 1.24
C GLY A 121 21.44 2.64 2.72
N ASP A 122 21.06 3.87 3.01
CA ASP A 122 21.00 4.38 4.38
C ASP A 122 19.74 3.87 5.10
N ALA A 123 19.77 3.86 6.41
CA ALA A 123 18.61 3.53 7.22
C ALA A 123 17.82 4.81 7.51
N PHE A 124 16.49 4.72 7.48
CA PHE A 124 15.56 5.82 7.70
C PHE A 124 14.38 5.36 8.56
N ARG A 125 13.56 6.30 9.06
CA ARG A 125 12.40 5.97 9.89
C ARG A 125 11.11 6.04 9.11
N ILE A 126 10.25 5.02 9.30
CA ILE A 126 8.88 5.01 8.80
C ILE A 126 7.92 4.52 9.88
N THR A 127 6.65 4.88 9.75
CA THR A 127 5.61 4.34 10.63
C THR A 127 5.22 2.91 10.24
N PRO A 128 4.59 2.13 11.14
CA PRO A 128 4.04 0.82 10.77
C PRO A 128 3.00 0.89 9.63
N ARG A 129 2.22 1.98 9.54
CA ARG A 129 1.27 2.19 8.43
C ARG A 129 1.97 2.40 7.10
N GLN A 130 3.03 3.22 7.05
CA GLN A 130 3.87 3.38 5.86
C GLN A 130 4.50 2.04 5.45
N ALA A 131 4.96 1.25 6.42
CA ALA A 131 5.49 -0.09 6.16
C ALA A 131 4.42 -1.02 5.56
N ALA A 132 3.19 -0.99 6.08
CA ALA A 132 2.07 -1.76 5.55
C ALA A 132 1.75 -1.37 4.11
N LEU A 133 1.68 -0.07 3.80
CA LEU A 133 1.48 0.42 2.43
C LEU A 133 2.62 -0.02 1.50
N THR A 134 3.86 0.11 1.94
CA THR A 134 5.01 -0.38 1.17
C THR A 134 4.86 -1.85 0.86
N TYR A 135 4.48 -2.69 1.84
CA TYR A 135 4.26 -4.12 1.63
C TYR A 135 3.18 -4.38 0.58
N LEU A 136 2.09 -3.63 0.58
CA LEU A 136 0.99 -3.79 -0.38
C LEU A 136 1.42 -3.48 -1.82
N VAL A 137 2.39 -2.60 -2.02
CA VAL A 137 2.85 -2.15 -3.34
C VAL A 137 4.22 -2.66 -3.76
N LEU A 138 4.82 -3.58 -3.01
CA LEU A 138 6.18 -4.12 -3.27
C LEU A 138 6.39 -4.70 -4.67
N HIS A 139 5.34 -5.18 -5.31
CA HIS A 139 5.38 -5.75 -6.66
C HIS A 139 5.15 -4.73 -7.79
N ARG A 140 4.92 -3.45 -7.46
CA ARG A 140 4.59 -2.41 -8.43
C ARG A 140 5.82 -1.76 -9.03
N PRO A 141 5.74 -1.25 -10.27
CA PRO A 141 6.85 -0.50 -10.89
C PRO A 141 7.30 0.71 -10.07
N TYR A 142 6.37 1.32 -9.34
CA TYR A 142 6.60 2.53 -8.53
C TYR A 142 7.10 2.27 -7.10
N GLN A 143 7.33 1.02 -6.74
CA GLN A 143 7.86 0.66 -5.42
C GLN A 143 9.10 1.46 -5.03
N LYS A 144 10.02 1.59 -5.97
CA LYS A 144 11.27 2.32 -5.76
C LYS A 144 11.02 3.79 -5.41
N THR A 145 10.16 4.46 -6.19
CA THR A 145 9.79 5.86 -5.97
C THR A 145 9.11 6.07 -4.62
N THR A 146 8.24 5.14 -4.22
CA THR A 146 7.58 5.19 -2.91
C THR A 146 8.56 5.13 -1.75
N LEU A 147 9.51 4.18 -1.81
CA LEU A 147 10.54 4.05 -0.78
C LEU A 147 11.49 5.25 -0.76
N GLU A 148 11.89 5.76 -1.92
CA GLU A 148 12.71 6.96 -2.04
C GLU A 148 12.02 8.17 -1.41
N ARG A 149 10.73 8.35 -1.64
CA ARG A 149 9.97 9.43 -1.03
C ARG A 149 9.93 9.33 0.50
N PHE A 150 9.65 8.13 1.04
CA PHE A 150 9.67 7.94 2.49
C PHE A 150 11.06 8.17 3.09
N GLU A 151 12.12 7.83 2.37
CA GLU A 151 13.50 8.09 2.77
C GLU A 151 13.82 9.59 2.76
N GLU A 152 13.41 10.32 1.72
CA GLU A 152 13.61 11.76 1.58
C GLU A 152 12.82 12.57 2.61
N GLU A 153 11.61 12.15 2.94
CA GLU A 153 10.73 12.81 3.91
C GLU A 153 11.05 12.43 5.37
N ALA A 154 11.84 11.38 5.58
CA ALA A 154 12.21 10.95 6.92
C ALA A 154 13.10 12.00 7.62
N PRO A 155 12.78 12.39 8.87
CA PRO A 155 13.63 13.30 9.61
C PRO A 155 14.99 12.64 9.91
N ALA A 156 16.04 13.46 9.91
CA ALA A 156 17.34 13.00 10.41
C ALA A 156 17.19 12.50 11.84
N GLU A 157 17.86 11.40 12.20
CA GLU A 157 17.88 10.93 13.59
C GLU A 157 18.65 11.92 14.45
N PRO A 158 17.98 12.63 15.40
CA PRO A 158 18.68 13.59 16.24
C PRO A 158 19.49 12.86 17.31
N ASP A 159 20.71 13.31 17.53
CA ASP A 159 21.56 12.86 18.61
C ASP A 159 20.99 13.35 19.96
N GLY A 160 20.42 12.44 20.74
CA GLY A 160 20.12 12.66 22.15
C GLY A 160 18.78 13.31 22.51
N GLU A 161 17.85 13.48 21.57
CA GLU A 161 16.49 13.94 21.88
C GLU A 161 15.64 12.85 22.57
N SER A 162 14.66 13.29 23.37
CA SER A 162 13.68 12.36 23.93
C SER A 162 12.87 11.70 22.81
N GLY A 163 12.48 10.44 22.99
CA GLY A 163 11.70 9.72 21.99
C GLY A 163 10.41 10.43 21.59
N GLU A 164 9.77 11.14 22.53
CA GLU A 164 8.51 11.86 22.31
C GLU A 164 8.72 13.13 21.45
N GLU A 165 9.76 13.92 21.70
CA GLU A 165 10.05 15.12 20.91
C GLU A 165 10.41 14.77 19.48
N TRP A 166 11.18 13.70 19.30
CA TRP A 166 11.56 13.21 18.00
C TRP A 166 10.34 12.62 17.25
N GLU A 167 9.47 11.89 17.93
CA GLU A 167 8.25 11.32 17.33
C GLU A 167 7.30 12.40 16.81
N ASN A 168 7.18 13.53 17.52
CA ASN A 168 6.36 14.65 17.07
C ASN A 168 6.88 15.32 15.78
N GLY A 169 8.17 15.16 15.49
CA GLY A 169 8.77 15.63 14.23
C GLY A 169 8.66 14.64 13.06
N LEU A 170 8.28 13.39 13.32
CA LEU A 170 8.18 12.37 12.27
C LEU A 170 6.91 12.56 11.45
N PRO A 171 7.00 12.81 10.14
CA PRO A 171 5.82 12.96 9.31
C PRO A 171 5.07 11.61 9.18
N ASP A 172 3.77 11.62 9.39
CA ASP A 172 2.87 10.52 9.05
C ASP A 172 1.68 11.03 8.21
N PRO A 173 1.93 11.54 7.00
CA PRO A 173 0.89 12.07 6.14
C PRO A 173 -0.14 11.01 5.76
N VAL A 174 0.29 9.75 5.63
CA VAL A 174 -0.59 8.61 5.36
C VAL A 174 -1.58 8.39 6.51
N GLY A 175 -1.09 8.33 7.74
CA GLY A 175 -1.93 8.17 8.92
C GLY A 175 -2.92 9.32 9.08
N ALA A 176 -2.46 10.55 8.95
CA ALA A 176 -3.30 11.74 9.05
C ALA A 176 -4.41 11.77 8.00
N CYS A 177 -4.09 11.42 6.76
CA CYS A 177 -5.07 11.33 5.68
C CYS A 177 -6.11 10.23 5.93
N LEU A 178 -5.65 9.02 6.27
CA LEU A 178 -6.54 7.88 6.51
C LEU A 178 -7.47 8.09 7.71
N GLU A 179 -7.00 8.78 8.76
CA GLU A 179 -7.82 9.11 9.93
C GLU A 179 -8.91 10.15 9.61
N SER A 180 -8.74 10.97 8.59
CA SER A 180 -9.75 11.92 8.14
C SER A 180 -10.94 11.26 7.45
N LEU A 181 -10.79 10.04 6.94
CA LEU A 181 -11.86 9.29 6.28
C LEU A 181 -12.80 8.64 7.30
N ASN A 182 -14.07 8.55 6.98
CA ASN A 182 -15.08 7.94 7.85
C ASN A 182 -15.91 6.86 7.11
N PRO A 183 -15.74 5.57 7.36
CA PRO A 183 -14.70 4.98 8.23
C PRO A 183 -13.32 5.03 7.59
N PRO A 184 -12.24 5.10 8.37
CA PRO A 184 -10.89 5.06 7.82
C PRO A 184 -10.62 3.69 7.19
N PRO A 185 -9.88 3.64 6.08
CA PRO A 185 -9.41 2.39 5.50
C PRO A 185 -8.59 1.57 6.50
N ARG A 186 -8.57 0.25 6.29
CA ARG A 186 -7.81 -0.70 7.11
C ARG A 186 -6.79 -1.44 6.28
N TYR A 187 -5.64 -1.72 6.87
CA TYR A 187 -4.58 -2.52 6.24
C TYR A 187 -4.81 -4.02 6.51
N GLU A 188 -5.86 -4.57 5.93
CA GLU A 188 -6.22 -5.98 6.09
C GLU A 188 -5.88 -6.78 4.83
N PRO A 189 -5.21 -7.92 4.96
CA PRO A 189 -5.03 -8.82 3.82
C PRO A 189 -6.36 -9.45 3.43
N PRO A 190 -6.51 -9.90 2.17
CA PRO A 190 -7.71 -10.61 1.77
C PRO A 190 -7.89 -11.87 2.62
N THR A 191 -9.01 -11.98 3.32
CA THR A 191 -9.40 -13.17 4.08
C THR A 191 -10.03 -14.25 3.19
N ARG A 192 -10.37 -13.88 1.96
CA ARG A 192 -10.95 -14.75 0.92
C ARG A 192 -10.19 -14.54 -0.39
N ALA A 193 -10.26 -15.52 -1.28
CA ALA A 193 -9.75 -15.35 -2.63
C ALA A 193 -10.66 -14.36 -3.39
N LEU A 194 -10.10 -13.22 -3.76
CA LEU A 194 -10.74 -12.24 -4.62
C LEU A 194 -10.26 -12.43 -6.06
N PRO A 195 -11.11 -12.17 -7.08
CA PRO A 195 -10.68 -12.18 -8.45
C PRO A 195 -9.65 -11.09 -8.71
N PRO A 196 -8.76 -11.22 -9.72
CA PRO A 196 -7.89 -10.13 -10.12
C PRO A 196 -8.73 -8.98 -10.66
N LEU A 197 -8.29 -7.75 -10.38
CA LEU A 197 -8.82 -6.54 -11.01
C LEU A 197 -7.94 -6.22 -12.21
N THR A 198 -8.53 -6.28 -13.40
CA THR A 198 -7.87 -5.92 -14.66
C THR A 198 -8.33 -4.53 -15.07
N GLN A 199 -7.40 -3.66 -15.37
CA GLN A 199 -7.67 -2.32 -15.88
C GLN A 199 -7.57 -2.35 -17.41
N GLU A 200 -8.61 -1.89 -18.10
CA GLU A 200 -8.67 -1.77 -19.54
C GLU A 200 -8.53 -0.33 -20.02
N THR A 201 -8.89 0.63 -19.15
CA THR A 201 -8.82 2.06 -19.40
C THR A 201 -7.92 2.76 -18.37
N PHE A 202 -7.97 4.08 -18.27
CA PHE A 202 -7.11 4.85 -17.36
C PHE A 202 -7.61 4.88 -15.91
N GLY A 203 -8.90 4.65 -15.67
CA GLY A 203 -9.51 4.68 -14.35
C GLY A 203 -10.25 3.41 -14.00
N LEU A 204 -10.12 2.92 -12.78
CA LEU A 204 -10.78 1.74 -12.26
C LEU A 204 -11.69 2.11 -11.09
N LEU A 205 -13.02 1.96 -11.27
CA LEU A 205 -14.02 2.19 -10.25
C LEU A 205 -14.64 0.87 -9.78
N VAL A 206 -14.39 0.47 -8.54
CA VAL A 206 -14.85 -0.80 -7.97
C VAL A 206 -15.99 -0.56 -6.98
N ARG A 207 -17.12 -1.24 -7.21
CA ARG A 207 -18.23 -1.29 -6.25
C ARG A 207 -17.92 -2.26 -5.12
N THR A 208 -18.03 -1.81 -3.86
CA THR A 208 -17.85 -2.65 -2.67
C THR A 208 -19.06 -2.63 -1.73
N ASP A 209 -20.08 -1.83 -2.00
CA ASP A 209 -21.36 -1.85 -1.29
C ASP A 209 -22.50 -2.13 -2.28
N PHE A 210 -23.20 -3.25 -2.08
CA PHE A 210 -24.25 -3.75 -2.95
C PHE A 210 -25.65 -3.55 -2.34
N THR A 211 -25.79 -2.66 -1.36
CA THR A 211 -27.06 -2.44 -0.67
C THR A 211 -28.07 -1.59 -1.45
N ASP A 212 -27.60 -0.80 -2.46
CA ASP A 212 -28.44 0.10 -3.26
C ASP A 212 -28.00 0.15 -4.73
N ASP A 213 -28.69 -0.60 -5.60
CA ASP A 213 -28.42 -0.63 -7.04
C ASP A 213 -28.81 0.69 -7.75
N ALA A 214 -29.81 1.40 -7.23
CA ALA A 214 -30.20 2.68 -7.82
C ALA A 214 -29.15 3.75 -7.55
N ALA A 215 -28.55 3.72 -6.36
CA ALA A 215 -27.42 4.58 -6.02
C ALA A 215 -26.22 4.32 -6.94
N TRP A 216 -25.87 3.05 -7.18
CA TRP A 216 -24.82 2.67 -8.10
C TRP A 216 -25.06 3.14 -9.53
N THR A 217 -26.27 2.89 -10.07
CA THR A 217 -26.64 3.36 -11.41
C THR A 217 -26.52 4.88 -11.52
N SER A 218 -27.02 5.62 -10.52
CA SER A 218 -26.94 7.08 -10.49
C SER A 218 -25.50 7.59 -10.43
N LEU A 219 -24.62 6.89 -9.69
CA LEU A 219 -23.20 7.20 -9.64
C LEU A 219 -22.56 7.06 -11.03
N LEU A 220 -22.76 5.92 -11.70
CA LEU A 220 -22.23 5.67 -13.04
C LEU A 220 -22.73 6.69 -14.06
N ASP A 221 -24.04 6.99 -14.03
CA ASP A 221 -24.64 8.02 -14.89
C ASP A 221 -23.97 9.39 -14.70
N THR A 222 -23.47 9.69 -13.50
CA THR A 222 -22.82 10.95 -13.19
C THR A 222 -21.36 10.94 -13.61
N VAL A 223 -20.63 9.85 -13.29
CA VAL A 223 -19.22 9.67 -13.67
C VAL A 223 -19.04 9.75 -15.20
N HIS A 224 -20.00 9.20 -15.95
CA HIS A 224 -19.99 9.18 -17.42
C HIS A 224 -20.60 10.45 -18.05
N ARG A 225 -20.84 11.52 -17.29
CA ARG A 225 -21.26 12.80 -17.86
C ARG A 225 -20.10 13.77 -17.95
N PRO A 226 -20.05 14.58 -19.02
CA PRO A 226 -19.12 15.71 -19.08
C PRO A 226 -19.41 16.66 -17.90
N GLY A 227 -18.37 17.07 -17.19
CA GLY A 227 -18.52 18.02 -16.08
C GLY A 227 -19.04 19.39 -16.54
N PRO A 228 -19.66 20.18 -15.63
CA PRO A 228 -20.15 21.49 -15.96
C PRO A 228 -19.01 22.41 -16.40
N GLY A 229 -19.16 23.06 -17.56
CA GLY A 229 -18.19 24.00 -18.15
C GLY A 229 -17.44 23.48 -19.37
N TYR A 230 -17.66 22.26 -19.77
CA TYR A 230 -17.20 21.71 -21.03
C TYR A 230 -18.38 21.66 -22.02
N ASP A 231 -18.60 22.77 -22.72
CA ASP A 231 -19.63 22.90 -23.79
C ASP A 231 -19.20 22.23 -25.11
N ASP A 232 -17.94 21.78 -25.20
CA ASP A 232 -17.49 20.98 -26.33
C ASP A 232 -17.65 19.50 -25.96
N PRO A 233 -18.27 18.68 -26.83
CA PRO A 233 -18.19 17.25 -26.66
C PRO A 233 -16.69 16.87 -26.86
N ILE A 234 -15.89 16.97 -25.84
CA ILE A 234 -14.69 16.17 -25.71
C ILE A 234 -15.24 14.75 -25.60
N GLU A 235 -15.61 14.27 -26.79
CA GLU A 235 -16.00 12.91 -27.02
C GLU A 235 -14.95 12.08 -26.30
N ASP A 236 -15.41 11.18 -25.45
CA ASP A 236 -14.76 9.96 -25.01
C ASP A 236 -13.96 9.93 -23.70
N PHE A 237 -13.84 10.97 -22.88
CA PHE A 237 -13.24 10.79 -21.54
C PHE A 237 -14.14 10.07 -20.54
N THR A 238 -15.42 9.91 -20.88
CA THR A 238 -16.38 9.17 -20.07
C THR A 238 -16.19 7.66 -20.20
N ASP A 239 -15.56 7.21 -21.29
CA ASP A 239 -15.24 5.80 -21.52
C ASP A 239 -13.90 5.37 -20.88
N ASP A 240 -13.19 6.32 -20.25
CA ASP A 240 -11.87 6.07 -19.63
C ASP A 240 -11.95 5.50 -18.20
N VAL A 241 -13.15 5.18 -17.72
CA VAL A 241 -13.36 4.59 -16.39
C VAL A 241 -14.00 3.21 -16.49
N ASP A 242 -13.22 2.19 -16.16
CA ASP A 242 -13.71 0.82 -16.01
C ASP A 242 -14.55 0.68 -14.74
N ALA A 243 -15.82 0.33 -14.86
CA ALA A 243 -16.70 0.08 -13.72
C ALA A 243 -16.77 -1.43 -13.43
N VAL A 244 -16.38 -1.82 -12.23
CA VAL A 244 -16.42 -3.20 -11.73
C VAL A 244 -17.60 -3.38 -10.79
N ASP A 245 -18.64 -4.07 -11.27
CA ASP A 245 -19.86 -4.42 -10.53
C ASP A 245 -19.92 -5.94 -10.30
N ASP A 246 -18.98 -6.46 -9.49
CA ASP A 246 -18.91 -7.88 -9.16
C ASP A 246 -19.10 -8.08 -7.64
N PRO A 247 -20.17 -8.78 -7.22
CA PRO A 247 -20.44 -9.06 -5.80
C PRO A 247 -19.30 -9.79 -5.07
N ALA A 248 -18.35 -10.39 -5.78
CA ALA A 248 -17.15 -10.94 -5.16
C ALA A 248 -16.33 -9.88 -4.38
N PHE A 249 -16.49 -8.60 -4.70
CA PHE A 249 -15.83 -7.49 -4.01
C PHE A 249 -16.64 -6.89 -2.87
N GLU A 250 -17.82 -7.42 -2.55
CA GLU A 250 -18.64 -6.91 -1.44
C GLU A 250 -17.85 -6.86 -0.13
N GLY A 251 -17.85 -5.67 0.50
CA GLY A 251 -17.14 -5.40 1.75
C GLY A 251 -15.61 -5.46 1.65
N SER A 252 -15.04 -5.48 0.44
CA SER A 252 -13.58 -5.41 0.28
C SER A 252 -13.03 -4.06 0.72
N SER A 253 -11.90 -4.09 1.44
CA SER A 253 -11.21 -2.89 1.87
C SER A 253 -10.36 -2.28 0.73
N PRO A 254 -10.04 -0.98 0.81
CA PRO A 254 -9.15 -0.33 -0.16
C PRO A 254 -7.83 -1.08 -0.36
N GLU A 255 -7.24 -1.57 0.72
CA GLU A 255 -5.95 -2.29 0.71
C GLU A 255 -6.05 -3.62 -0.03
N GLN A 256 -7.17 -4.33 0.13
CA GLN A 256 -7.43 -5.56 -0.60
C GLN A 256 -7.50 -5.30 -2.12
N LEU A 257 -8.19 -4.23 -2.53
CA LEU A 257 -8.31 -3.84 -3.93
C LEU A 257 -6.97 -3.39 -4.50
N MET A 258 -6.23 -2.54 -3.78
CA MET A 258 -4.88 -2.12 -4.17
C MET A 258 -3.96 -3.31 -4.49
N ALA A 259 -4.07 -4.39 -3.71
CA ALA A 259 -3.27 -5.58 -3.91
C ALA A 259 -3.63 -6.40 -5.15
N LEU A 260 -4.78 -6.15 -5.78
CA LEU A 260 -5.33 -6.96 -6.86
C LEU A 260 -5.21 -6.34 -8.24
N VAL A 261 -5.05 -5.02 -8.35
CA VAL A 261 -5.04 -4.31 -9.65
C VAL A 261 -3.92 -4.82 -10.56
N ARG A 262 -4.29 -5.14 -11.79
CA ARG A 262 -3.43 -5.70 -12.84
C ARG A 262 -3.55 -4.89 -14.13
N ASP A 263 -2.52 -4.95 -14.95
CA ASP A 263 -2.58 -4.50 -16.33
C ASP A 263 -3.30 -5.55 -17.21
N ASN A 264 -4.16 -5.10 -18.10
CA ASN A 264 -4.87 -5.97 -19.02
C ASN A 264 -3.95 -6.59 -20.07
N GLN A 265 -2.94 -5.85 -20.54
CA GLN A 265 -1.99 -6.32 -21.57
C GLN A 265 -0.89 -7.18 -20.98
N ASP A 266 -0.48 -6.92 -19.76
CA ASP A 266 0.46 -7.73 -18.99
C ASP A 266 -0.07 -7.96 -17.57
N PRO A 267 -0.89 -8.99 -17.38
CA PRO A 267 -1.49 -9.29 -16.08
C PRO A 267 -0.47 -9.61 -14.98
N GLY A 268 0.82 -9.73 -15.30
CA GLY A 268 1.92 -9.82 -14.35
C GLY A 268 2.35 -8.46 -13.82
N GLN A 269 2.03 -7.38 -14.52
CA GLN A 269 2.32 -6.01 -14.14
C GLN A 269 1.10 -5.34 -13.48
N VAL A 270 1.37 -4.30 -12.72
CA VAL A 270 0.36 -3.44 -12.12
C VAL A 270 0.70 -2.01 -12.52
N THR A 271 -0.13 -1.43 -13.37
CA THR A 271 0.11 -0.12 -13.97
C THR A 271 -0.87 0.96 -13.55
N ALA A 272 -1.94 0.60 -12.83
CA ALA A 272 -2.89 1.58 -12.35
C ALA A 272 -2.24 2.60 -11.41
N ASP A 273 -2.46 3.86 -11.64
CA ASP A 273 -2.00 4.94 -10.78
C ASP A 273 -2.90 5.16 -9.57
N LEU A 274 -4.13 4.72 -9.65
CA LEU A 274 -5.13 4.80 -8.58
C LEU A 274 -6.19 3.70 -8.71
N VAL A 275 -6.92 3.47 -7.62
CA VAL A 275 -8.19 2.77 -7.63
C VAL A 275 -9.26 3.66 -7.01
N MET A 276 -10.41 3.71 -7.65
CA MET A 276 -11.61 4.39 -7.14
C MET A 276 -12.57 3.37 -6.55
N ILE A 277 -13.23 3.71 -5.45
CA ILE A 277 -14.05 2.77 -4.69
C ILE A 277 -15.40 3.41 -4.38
N ALA A 278 -16.46 2.74 -4.80
CA ALA A 278 -17.82 3.03 -4.37
C ALA A 278 -18.14 2.18 -3.14
N ASP A 279 -17.76 2.69 -1.97
CA ASP A 279 -17.96 2.04 -0.67
C ASP A 279 -19.31 2.42 -0.03
N GLY A 280 -19.57 1.87 1.16
CA GLY A 280 -20.80 2.17 1.88
C GLY A 280 -20.98 3.65 2.26
N THR A 281 -19.92 4.44 2.32
CA THR A 281 -20.00 5.89 2.48
C THR A 281 -20.48 6.53 1.19
N THR A 282 -19.85 6.21 0.05
CA THR A 282 -20.27 6.66 -1.28
C THR A 282 -21.76 6.37 -1.54
N MET A 283 -22.19 5.14 -1.25
CA MET A 283 -23.56 4.70 -1.55
C MET A 283 -24.62 5.39 -0.70
N ARG A 284 -24.29 5.86 0.51
CA ARG A 284 -25.19 6.59 1.41
C ARG A 284 -25.10 8.12 1.31
N ASP A 285 -24.01 8.63 0.76
CA ASP A 285 -23.79 10.06 0.57
C ASP A 285 -24.74 10.60 -0.52
N PRO A 286 -25.51 11.67 -0.27
CA PRO A 286 -26.34 12.31 -1.30
C PRO A 286 -25.54 12.75 -2.53
N ASP A 287 -24.34 13.25 -2.31
CA ASP A 287 -23.42 13.75 -3.35
C ASP A 287 -22.52 12.63 -3.90
N ARG A 288 -22.59 11.41 -3.32
CA ARG A 288 -21.91 10.18 -3.76
C ARG A 288 -20.40 10.33 -3.94
N HIS A 289 -19.72 11.03 -3.04
CA HIS A 289 -18.29 11.18 -3.11
C HIS A 289 -17.58 9.82 -3.20
N VAL A 290 -16.83 9.63 -4.27
CA VAL A 290 -16.06 8.40 -4.55
C VAL A 290 -14.76 8.43 -3.76
N LEU A 291 -14.42 7.33 -3.11
CA LEU A 291 -13.11 7.17 -2.46
C LEU A 291 -12.05 6.90 -3.51
N VAL A 292 -11.03 7.75 -3.57
CA VAL A 292 -9.87 7.60 -4.45
C VAL A 292 -8.66 7.19 -3.62
N VAL A 293 -7.98 6.12 -4.02
CA VAL A 293 -6.78 5.61 -3.36
C VAL A 293 -5.63 5.62 -4.35
N PRO A 294 -4.68 6.54 -4.22
CA PRO A 294 -3.49 6.57 -5.06
C PRO A 294 -2.63 5.31 -4.89
N LEU A 295 -2.16 4.81 -6.00
CA LEU A 295 -1.25 3.67 -6.10
C LEU A 295 0.14 4.10 -6.59
N ALA A 296 0.27 5.34 -7.04
CA ALA A 296 1.50 6.03 -7.41
C ALA A 296 1.48 7.46 -6.82
N GLY A 297 2.60 8.11 -6.74
CA GLY A 297 2.70 9.45 -6.11
C GLY A 297 2.51 9.36 -4.59
N PRO A 298 1.58 10.13 -4.00
CA PRO A 298 1.35 10.09 -2.56
C PRO A 298 0.55 8.84 -2.15
N ILE A 299 1.17 7.67 -2.21
CA ILE A 299 0.53 6.38 -1.92
C ILE A 299 -0.10 6.41 -0.53
N GLY A 300 -1.37 5.98 -0.47
CA GLY A 300 -2.15 5.92 0.77
C GLY A 300 -2.75 7.25 1.21
N HIS A 301 -2.52 8.34 0.49
CA HIS A 301 -3.24 9.60 0.69
C HIS A 301 -4.63 9.50 0.02
N ALA A 302 -5.47 8.64 0.57
CA ALA A 302 -6.83 8.50 0.07
C ALA A 302 -7.64 9.77 0.31
N PHE A 303 -8.50 10.12 -0.65
CA PHE A 303 -9.39 11.28 -0.56
C PHE A 303 -10.73 10.96 -1.22
N ARG A 304 -11.71 11.85 -1.07
CA ARG A 304 -13.01 11.69 -1.71
C ARG A 304 -13.23 12.80 -2.73
N ILE A 305 -13.78 12.43 -3.89
CA ILE A 305 -14.07 13.34 -5.00
C ILE A 305 -15.54 13.22 -5.41
N ILE A 306 -16.14 14.33 -5.80
CA ILE A 306 -17.49 14.30 -6.38
C ILE A 306 -17.47 13.57 -7.73
N PRO A 307 -18.53 12.81 -8.07
CA PRO A 307 -18.57 11.98 -9.28
C PRO A 307 -18.33 12.75 -10.58
N GLU A 308 -18.81 13.99 -10.66
CA GLU A 308 -18.68 14.88 -11.82
C GLU A 308 -17.22 15.21 -12.16
N ARG A 309 -16.32 15.07 -11.19
CA ARG A 309 -14.88 15.35 -11.38
C ARG A 309 -14.04 14.12 -11.68
N VAL A 310 -14.61 12.93 -11.56
CA VAL A 310 -13.88 11.66 -11.78
C VAL A 310 -13.29 11.59 -13.18
N GLY A 311 -14.10 11.83 -14.22
CA GLY A 311 -13.64 11.77 -15.61
C GLY A 311 -12.51 12.75 -15.91
N ILE A 312 -12.63 14.01 -15.44
CA ILE A 312 -11.57 15.03 -15.66
C ILE A 312 -10.29 14.69 -14.90
N MET A 313 -10.40 14.11 -13.70
CA MET A 313 -9.25 13.64 -12.94
C MET A 313 -8.52 12.54 -13.72
N VAL A 314 -9.24 11.49 -14.11
CA VAL A 314 -8.66 10.34 -14.84
C VAL A 314 -7.99 10.80 -16.12
N CYS A 315 -8.65 11.64 -16.92
CA CYS A 315 -8.08 12.19 -18.15
C CYS A 315 -6.78 12.97 -17.89
N ASN A 316 -6.76 13.91 -16.95
CA ASN A 316 -5.58 14.71 -16.67
C ASN A 316 -4.39 13.87 -16.19
N LEU A 317 -4.65 12.84 -15.39
CA LEU A 317 -3.63 11.89 -14.96
C LEU A 317 -3.09 11.08 -16.15
N ALA A 318 -3.98 10.59 -17.01
CA ALA A 318 -3.60 9.78 -18.17
C ALA A 318 -2.67 10.50 -19.16
N ILE A 319 -2.92 11.79 -19.39
CA ILE A 319 -2.10 12.61 -20.29
C ILE A 319 -0.93 13.32 -19.58
N GLY A 320 -0.78 13.13 -18.27
CA GLY A 320 0.27 13.75 -17.46
C GLY A 320 0.17 15.28 -17.36
N ASN A 321 -1.03 15.85 -17.51
CA ASN A 321 -1.27 17.28 -17.45
C ASN A 321 -1.33 17.83 -16.02
N MET A 322 -1.87 17.05 -15.08
CA MET A 322 -1.99 17.38 -13.66
C MET A 322 -1.60 16.17 -12.82
N GLY A 323 -0.98 16.40 -11.67
CA GLY A 323 -0.78 15.38 -10.65
C GLY A 323 -2.05 15.15 -9.83
N ILE A 324 -2.12 14.02 -9.14
CA ILE A 324 -3.28 13.66 -8.31
C ILE A 324 -3.50 14.66 -7.17
N GLU A 325 -2.44 15.29 -6.70
CA GLU A 325 -2.47 16.31 -5.65
C GLU A 325 -3.41 17.48 -5.96
N ALA A 326 -3.56 17.81 -7.26
CA ALA A 326 -4.46 18.87 -7.69
C ALA A 326 -5.95 18.57 -7.45
N PHE A 327 -6.29 17.34 -7.10
CA PHE A 327 -7.65 16.87 -6.86
C PHE A 327 -7.91 16.52 -5.38
N MET A 328 -6.89 16.61 -4.52
CA MET A 328 -6.99 16.24 -3.11
C MET A 328 -7.57 17.36 -2.22
N ASP A 329 -7.51 18.62 -2.67
CA ASP A 329 -7.90 19.80 -1.89
C ASP A 329 -9.34 20.26 -2.18
N ASP A 330 -10.16 19.46 -2.85
CA ASP A 330 -11.52 19.81 -3.26
C ASP A 330 -12.63 19.37 -2.31
#